data_f5e41061a73a1edcdc6f78577ff25d47
#
_entry.id   f5e41061a73a1edcdc6f78577ff25d47
#
_cell.length_a   1.000
_cell.length_b   1.000
_cell.length_c   1.000
_cell.angle_alpha   90.00
_cell.angle_beta   90.00
_cell.angle_gamma   90.00
#
_symmetry.space_group_name_H-M   'P 1'
#
loop_
_entity.id
_entity.type
_entity.pdbx_description
1 polymer ?
#
loop_
_entity_poly.entity_id
_entity_poly.type
_entity_poly.pdbx_seq_one_letter_code
_entity_poly.pdbx_strand_id
1 'polypeptide(L)'
;MLALSQNNETELLTVSQITVKQGHNAQYIEGVKKWKECYLENNGENNWNVWRRLQGEGNVYVLSGLMENWAKMDKEDPANKECYTTVLNFIMPHVEKTHFNIAETMPEISRAFSEDTKLVWNTFYKVKNTADFMEIINAVTGAIKAKEGSYRATWFSYMGGAPDTPDYMVSTPYKGYADLDISRDSPAKVYENAAGKKKTDEMRAKWRAAVEKSWSYIYSLNTELSN
;
A
#
# COMPACT_ATOMS: atom_id res chain seq x y z
N MET A 1 -24.93 -3.24 11.54
CA MET A 1 -23.71 -2.60 12.05
C MET A 1 -22.75 -3.71 12.48
N LEU A 2 -21.88 -4.14 11.60
CA LEU A 2 -20.78 -5.03 11.96
C LEU A 2 -19.68 -4.12 12.51
N ALA A 3 -19.45 -4.21 13.82
CA ALA A 3 -18.28 -3.64 14.45
C ALA A 3 -17.08 -4.40 13.85
N LEU A 4 -16.29 -3.73 12.98
CA LEU A 4 -14.99 -4.20 12.60
C LEU A 4 -14.15 -4.29 13.87
N SER A 5 -14.04 -5.50 14.41
CA SER A 5 -13.07 -5.84 15.42
C SER A 5 -11.72 -5.37 14.87
N GLN A 6 -10.94 -4.61 15.65
CA GLN A 6 -9.53 -4.44 15.39
C GLN A 6 -8.90 -5.83 15.48
N ASN A 7 -8.80 -6.52 14.34
CA ASN A 7 -8.00 -7.73 14.25
C ASN A 7 -6.57 -7.28 14.48
N ASN A 8 -6.01 -7.60 15.63
CA ASN A 8 -4.58 -7.43 15.92
C ASN A 8 -3.74 -8.51 15.20
N GLU A 9 -4.35 -9.24 14.27
CA GLU A 9 -3.67 -10.27 13.51
C GLU A 9 -2.95 -9.65 12.31
N THR A 10 -1.77 -10.15 12.06
CA THR A 10 -0.98 -9.79 10.88
C THR A 10 -1.62 -10.40 9.64
N GLU A 11 -1.90 -9.59 8.64
CA GLU A 11 -2.39 -10.00 7.33
C GLU A 11 -1.31 -9.81 6.28
N LEU A 12 -1.38 -10.57 5.20
CA LEU A 12 -0.50 -10.44 4.05
C LEU A 12 -1.14 -9.52 3.00
N LEU A 13 -0.37 -8.54 2.52
CA LEU A 13 -0.76 -7.68 1.40
C LEU A 13 -0.02 -8.16 0.15
N THR A 14 -0.76 -8.62 -0.85
CA THR A 14 -0.21 -8.81 -2.19
C THR A 14 -0.21 -7.50 -2.96
N VAL A 15 0.88 -7.21 -3.65
CA VAL A 15 1.07 -5.95 -4.39
C VAL A 15 1.63 -6.26 -5.78
N SER A 16 0.80 -6.14 -6.81
CA SER A 16 1.23 -6.21 -8.21
C SER A 16 1.30 -4.80 -8.78
N GLN A 17 2.50 -4.27 -8.99
CA GLN A 17 2.69 -3.01 -9.68
C GLN A 17 2.83 -3.27 -11.18
N ILE A 18 2.01 -2.63 -11.99
CA ILE A 18 1.92 -2.78 -13.43
C ILE A 18 2.22 -1.45 -14.09
N THR A 19 3.27 -1.42 -14.90
CA THR A 19 3.57 -0.29 -15.79
C THR A 19 2.97 -0.56 -17.17
N VAL A 20 2.10 0.33 -17.61
CA VAL A 20 1.42 0.24 -18.89
C VAL A 20 2.26 0.93 -19.97
N LYS A 21 2.39 0.29 -21.16
CA LYS A 21 3.07 0.87 -22.32
C LYS A 21 2.51 2.26 -22.67
N GLN A 22 3.37 3.15 -23.08
CA GLN A 22 2.95 4.49 -23.50
C GLN A 22 1.92 4.40 -24.63
N GLY A 23 0.80 5.13 -24.49
CA GLY A 23 -0.31 5.12 -25.45
C GLY A 23 -1.30 3.96 -25.31
N HIS A 24 -1.02 2.96 -24.47
CA HIS A 24 -1.86 1.76 -24.32
C HIS A 24 -2.82 1.79 -23.11
N ASN A 25 -2.97 2.96 -22.46
CA ASN A 25 -3.71 3.04 -21.20
C ASN A 25 -5.20 2.66 -21.33
N ALA A 26 -5.86 3.09 -22.41
CA ALA A 26 -7.28 2.77 -22.65
C ALA A 26 -7.49 1.26 -22.88
N GLN A 27 -6.63 0.63 -23.69
CA GLN A 27 -6.69 -0.79 -23.98
C GLN A 27 -6.40 -1.64 -22.74
N TYR A 28 -5.45 -1.22 -21.89
CA TYR A 28 -5.17 -1.86 -20.62
C TYR A 28 -6.41 -1.84 -19.70
N ILE A 29 -7.06 -0.68 -19.54
CA ILE A 29 -8.27 -0.53 -18.74
C ILE A 29 -9.38 -1.46 -19.24
N GLU A 30 -9.65 -1.46 -20.54
CA GLU A 30 -10.65 -2.34 -21.15
C GLU A 30 -10.31 -3.83 -20.99
N GLY A 31 -9.03 -4.18 -21.07
CA GLY A 31 -8.56 -5.54 -20.79
C GLY A 31 -8.82 -5.98 -19.35
N VAL A 32 -8.57 -5.09 -18.38
CA VAL A 32 -8.84 -5.38 -16.96
C VAL A 32 -10.33 -5.50 -16.68
N LYS A 33 -11.19 -4.67 -17.31
CA LYS A 33 -12.65 -4.81 -17.22
C LYS A 33 -13.13 -6.17 -17.71
N LYS A 34 -12.68 -6.59 -18.90
CA LYS A 34 -13.02 -7.91 -19.45
C LYS A 34 -12.58 -9.06 -18.54
N TRP A 35 -11.38 -8.94 -17.96
CA TRP A 35 -10.91 -9.94 -17.02
C TRP A 35 -11.78 -9.97 -15.75
N LYS A 36 -12.14 -8.81 -15.19
CA LYS A 36 -13.04 -8.71 -14.04
C LYS A 36 -14.41 -9.32 -14.33
N GLU A 37 -15.03 -9.01 -15.48
CA GLU A 37 -16.29 -9.62 -15.91
C GLU A 37 -16.18 -11.14 -15.96
N CYS A 38 -15.20 -11.66 -16.70
CA CYS A 38 -14.93 -13.10 -16.77
C CYS A 38 -14.77 -13.73 -15.40
N TYR A 39 -13.99 -13.08 -14.50
CA TYR A 39 -13.72 -13.57 -13.15
C TYR A 39 -15.01 -13.71 -12.32
N LEU A 40 -15.87 -12.69 -12.35
CA LEU A 40 -17.14 -12.68 -11.62
C LEU A 40 -18.15 -13.68 -12.22
N GLU A 41 -18.21 -13.81 -13.56
CA GLU A 41 -19.06 -14.79 -14.25
C GLU A 41 -18.66 -16.24 -13.90
N ASN A 42 -17.38 -16.49 -13.59
CA ASN A 42 -16.87 -17.78 -13.13
C ASN A 42 -16.88 -17.94 -11.59
N ASN A 43 -17.67 -17.13 -10.87
CA ASN A 43 -17.82 -17.16 -9.41
C ASN A 43 -16.51 -16.94 -8.66
N GLY A 44 -15.65 -16.07 -9.14
CA GLY A 44 -14.44 -15.66 -8.42
C GLY A 44 -14.79 -14.90 -7.15
N GLU A 45 -14.17 -15.27 -6.03
CA GLU A 45 -14.48 -14.76 -4.69
C GLU A 45 -13.44 -13.79 -4.13
N ASN A 46 -12.29 -13.63 -4.80
CA ASN A 46 -11.24 -12.76 -4.31
C ASN A 46 -11.60 -11.29 -4.48
N ASN A 47 -11.30 -10.50 -3.46
CA ASN A 47 -11.43 -9.04 -3.50
C ASN A 47 -10.06 -8.42 -3.76
N TRP A 48 -10.05 -7.36 -4.56
CA TRP A 48 -8.86 -6.58 -4.83
C TRP A 48 -9.18 -5.11 -5.02
N ASN A 49 -8.16 -4.27 -4.78
CA ASN A 49 -8.19 -2.86 -5.12
C ASN A 49 -7.23 -2.57 -6.27
N VAL A 50 -7.66 -1.77 -7.23
CA VAL A 50 -6.81 -1.22 -8.29
C VAL A 50 -6.58 0.26 -8.01
N TRP A 51 -5.32 0.60 -7.84
CA TRP A 51 -4.87 1.96 -7.56
C TRP A 51 -4.13 2.52 -8.77
N ARG A 52 -4.45 3.75 -9.18
CA ARG A 52 -3.71 4.46 -10.21
C ARG A 52 -2.74 5.45 -9.55
N ARG A 53 -1.47 5.38 -9.89
CA ARG A 53 -0.48 6.36 -9.47
C ARG A 53 -0.73 7.72 -10.16
N LEU A 54 -0.72 8.81 -9.37
CA LEU A 54 -1.05 10.15 -9.89
C LEU A 54 0.16 10.90 -10.43
N GLN A 55 1.36 10.63 -9.91
CA GLN A 55 2.59 11.33 -10.29
C GLN A 55 3.76 10.38 -10.50
N GLY A 56 4.82 10.87 -11.11
CA GLY A 56 6.00 10.09 -11.49
C GLY A 56 5.94 9.61 -12.94
N GLU A 57 6.90 8.80 -13.33
CA GLU A 57 7.07 8.35 -14.71
C GLU A 57 6.11 7.20 -15.06
N GLY A 58 5.56 7.25 -16.28
CA GLY A 58 4.72 6.21 -16.86
C GLY A 58 3.32 6.11 -16.25
N ASN A 59 2.48 5.32 -16.90
CA ASN A 59 1.17 4.95 -16.37
C ASN A 59 1.31 3.72 -15.48
N VAL A 60 1.21 3.90 -14.17
CA VAL A 60 1.39 2.82 -13.19
C VAL A 60 0.08 2.55 -12.47
N TYR A 61 -0.30 1.27 -12.46
CA TYR A 61 -1.38 0.72 -11.67
C TYR A 61 -0.82 -0.22 -10.61
N VAL A 62 -1.49 -0.30 -9.48
CA VAL A 62 -1.19 -1.25 -8.41
C VAL A 62 -2.45 -2.04 -8.11
N LEU A 63 -2.38 -3.35 -8.34
CA LEU A 63 -3.38 -4.29 -7.88
C LEU A 63 -2.96 -4.78 -6.49
N SER A 64 -3.82 -4.61 -5.50
CA SER A 64 -3.56 -5.05 -4.13
C SER A 64 -4.71 -5.88 -3.58
N GLY A 65 -4.39 -6.95 -2.84
CA GLY A 65 -5.34 -7.80 -2.14
C GLY A 65 -4.80 -8.19 -0.77
N LEU A 66 -5.70 -8.37 0.20
CA LEU A 66 -5.36 -8.88 1.52
C LEU A 66 -5.56 -10.40 1.56
N MET A 67 -4.65 -11.08 2.21
CA MET A 67 -4.74 -12.50 2.53
C MET A 67 -4.54 -12.70 4.03
N GLU A 68 -5.36 -13.56 4.63
CA GLU A 68 -5.25 -13.88 6.06
C GLU A 68 -3.92 -14.59 6.40
N ASN A 69 -3.45 -15.45 5.50
CA ASN A 69 -2.26 -16.27 5.71
C ASN A 69 -1.72 -16.86 4.40
N TRP A 70 -0.54 -17.46 4.47
CA TRP A 70 0.13 -18.10 3.33
C TRP A 70 -0.63 -19.29 2.73
N ALA A 71 -1.40 -20.03 3.53
CA ALA A 71 -2.16 -21.19 3.05
C ALA A 71 -3.23 -20.81 1.99
N LYS A 72 -3.59 -19.53 1.90
CA LYS A 72 -4.45 -19.06 0.79
C LYS A 72 -3.78 -19.21 -0.58
N MET A 73 -2.44 -19.17 -0.64
CA MET A 73 -1.70 -19.34 -1.90
C MET A 73 -1.65 -20.81 -2.38
N ASP A 74 -1.88 -21.77 -1.49
CA ASP A 74 -1.96 -23.18 -1.86
C ASP A 74 -3.28 -23.54 -2.56
N LYS A 75 -4.27 -22.64 -2.50
CA LYS A 75 -5.59 -22.87 -3.09
C LYS A 75 -5.57 -22.40 -4.56
N GLU A 76 -5.94 -23.31 -5.44
CA GLU A 76 -6.26 -22.94 -6.82
C GLU A 76 -7.47 -22.00 -6.84
N ASP A 77 -7.39 -21.00 -7.72
CA ASP A 77 -8.52 -20.13 -8.07
C ASP A 77 -9.04 -20.52 -9.46
N PRO A 78 -10.10 -21.35 -9.55
CA PRO A 78 -10.63 -21.81 -10.82
C PRO A 78 -11.08 -20.67 -11.73
N ALA A 79 -11.68 -19.61 -11.18
CA ALA A 79 -12.12 -18.46 -11.94
C ALA A 79 -10.94 -17.74 -12.61
N ASN A 80 -9.83 -17.56 -11.89
CA ASN A 80 -8.63 -16.96 -12.47
C ASN A 80 -8.01 -17.84 -13.56
N LYS A 81 -8.06 -19.16 -13.39
CA LYS A 81 -7.57 -20.12 -14.39
C LYS A 81 -8.39 -20.06 -15.69
N GLU A 82 -9.73 -20.05 -15.60
CA GLU A 82 -10.63 -19.92 -16.75
C GLU A 82 -10.42 -18.59 -17.48
N CYS A 83 -10.15 -17.52 -16.74
CA CYS A 83 -9.98 -16.18 -17.31
C CYS A 83 -8.52 -15.86 -17.73
N TYR A 84 -7.60 -16.81 -17.63
CA TYR A 84 -6.19 -16.58 -17.95
C TYR A 84 -5.97 -16.17 -19.41
N THR A 85 -6.73 -16.74 -20.35
CA THR A 85 -6.67 -16.37 -21.77
C THR A 85 -7.05 -14.90 -21.98
N THR A 86 -7.98 -14.35 -21.21
CA THR A 86 -8.34 -12.94 -21.24
C THR A 86 -7.16 -12.07 -20.81
N VAL A 87 -6.43 -12.47 -19.79
CA VAL A 87 -5.20 -11.78 -19.36
C VAL A 87 -4.18 -11.74 -20.49
N LEU A 88 -3.90 -12.90 -21.12
CA LEU A 88 -2.90 -13.01 -22.19
C LEU A 88 -3.25 -12.17 -23.41
N ASN A 89 -4.52 -12.14 -23.81
CA ASN A 89 -4.95 -11.50 -25.05
C ASN A 89 -5.27 -10.00 -24.90
N PHE A 90 -5.75 -9.57 -23.73
CA PHE A 90 -6.29 -8.22 -23.55
C PHE A 90 -5.55 -7.36 -22.52
N ILE A 91 -4.71 -7.94 -21.67
CA ILE A 91 -3.94 -7.19 -20.68
C ILE A 91 -2.46 -7.18 -21.02
N MET A 92 -1.84 -8.37 -21.14
CA MET A 92 -0.39 -8.50 -21.32
C MET A 92 0.18 -7.77 -22.53
N PRO A 93 -0.50 -7.67 -23.71
CA PRO A 93 0.02 -6.89 -24.85
C PRO A 93 0.24 -5.41 -24.54
N HIS A 94 -0.45 -4.87 -23.52
CA HIS A 94 -0.41 -3.46 -23.13
C HIS A 94 0.48 -3.20 -21.92
N VAL A 95 1.03 -4.24 -21.31
CA VAL A 95 1.92 -4.15 -20.14
C VAL A 95 3.36 -4.07 -20.58
N GLU A 96 4.10 -3.11 -20.03
CA GLU A 96 5.54 -2.94 -20.22
C GLU A 96 6.32 -3.73 -19.16
N LYS A 97 5.89 -3.61 -17.91
CA LYS A 97 6.61 -4.18 -16.77
C LYS A 97 5.64 -4.53 -15.63
N THR A 98 5.93 -5.61 -14.94
CA THR A 98 5.24 -6.00 -13.72
C THR A 98 6.23 -6.26 -12.60
N HIS A 99 5.83 -5.89 -11.36
CA HIS A 99 6.54 -6.27 -10.14
C HIS A 99 5.51 -6.82 -9.17
N PHE A 100 5.74 -8.03 -8.69
CA PHE A 100 4.93 -8.64 -7.65
C PHE A 100 5.72 -8.67 -6.34
N ASN A 101 5.08 -8.25 -5.27
CA ASN A 101 5.64 -8.27 -3.93
C ASN A 101 4.57 -8.71 -2.92
N ILE A 102 5.03 -9.20 -1.78
CA ILE A 102 4.21 -9.49 -0.62
C ILE A 102 4.74 -8.70 0.56
N ALA A 103 3.84 -8.14 1.35
CA ALA A 103 4.17 -7.42 2.57
C ALA A 103 3.24 -7.88 3.71
N GLU A 104 3.72 -7.79 4.93
CA GLU A 104 2.91 -8.02 6.14
C GLU A 104 2.42 -6.70 6.71
N THR A 105 1.17 -6.67 7.19
CA THR A 105 0.68 -5.55 7.99
C THR A 105 1.38 -5.51 9.34
N MET A 106 1.53 -4.31 9.91
CA MET A 106 2.12 -4.06 11.23
C MET A 106 1.04 -3.46 12.14
N PRO A 107 0.09 -4.28 12.65
CA PRO A 107 -1.14 -3.80 13.28
C PRO A 107 -0.89 -3.00 14.57
N GLU A 108 0.19 -3.28 15.29
CA GLU A 108 0.56 -2.63 16.56
C GLU A 108 0.86 -1.11 16.40
N ILE A 109 1.23 -0.67 15.20
CA ILE A 109 1.53 0.74 14.88
C ILE A 109 0.66 1.30 13.76
N SER A 110 -0.37 0.56 13.39
CA SER A 110 -1.24 0.86 12.24
C SER A 110 -2.64 1.22 12.67
N ARG A 111 -3.29 2.05 11.84
CA ARG A 111 -4.74 2.18 11.86
C ARG A 111 -5.39 1.09 11.03
N ALA A 112 -6.62 0.74 11.35
CA ALA A 112 -7.43 -0.13 10.49
C ALA A 112 -7.72 0.53 9.13
N PHE A 113 -7.95 -0.30 8.12
CA PHE A 113 -8.41 0.17 6.81
C PHE A 113 -9.79 0.83 6.93
N SER A 114 -10.07 1.77 6.02
CA SER A 114 -11.33 2.50 5.97
C SER A 114 -11.95 2.33 4.59
N GLU A 115 -13.21 1.92 4.54
CA GLU A 115 -13.95 1.68 3.29
C GLU A 115 -14.16 2.96 2.46
N ASP A 116 -14.12 4.14 3.10
CA ASP A 116 -14.26 5.43 2.42
C ASP A 116 -12.94 5.99 1.88
N THR A 117 -11.86 5.19 1.88
CA THR A 117 -10.56 5.58 1.33
C THR A 117 -10.62 5.66 -0.20
N LYS A 118 -10.37 6.84 -0.75
CA LYS A 118 -10.30 7.09 -2.20
C LYS A 118 -8.89 7.38 -2.70
N LEU A 119 -8.02 7.84 -1.81
CA LEU A 119 -6.62 8.12 -2.09
C LEU A 119 -5.76 7.52 -1.00
N VAL A 120 -4.56 7.11 -1.38
CA VAL A 120 -3.50 6.76 -0.42
C VAL A 120 -2.21 7.48 -0.79
N TRP A 121 -1.55 8.04 0.21
CA TRP A 121 -0.19 8.54 0.08
C TRP A 121 0.74 7.49 0.67
N ASN A 122 1.42 6.75 -0.20
CA ASN A 122 2.36 5.72 0.19
C ASN A 122 3.77 6.29 0.22
N THR A 123 4.44 6.13 1.36
CA THR A 123 5.87 6.39 1.50
C THR A 123 6.60 5.08 1.71
N PHE A 124 7.62 4.87 0.92
CA PHE A 124 8.45 3.67 0.89
C PHE A 124 9.81 3.97 1.50
N TYR A 125 10.38 2.99 2.20
CA TYR A 125 11.66 3.11 2.87
C TYR A 125 12.56 1.91 2.53
N LYS A 126 13.80 2.21 2.14
CA LYS A 126 14.93 1.28 2.15
C LYS A 126 15.78 1.63 3.35
N VAL A 127 16.09 0.63 4.20
CA VAL A 127 16.73 0.88 5.49
C VAL A 127 18.08 0.16 5.59
N LYS A 128 19.04 0.80 6.27
CA LYS A 128 20.35 0.23 6.59
C LYS A 128 20.37 -0.43 7.95
N ASN A 129 19.54 0.07 8.88
CA ASN A 129 19.45 -0.41 10.25
C ASN A 129 17.99 -0.51 10.66
N THR A 130 17.48 -1.73 10.61
CA THR A 130 16.09 -2.06 10.97
C THR A 130 15.77 -1.74 12.42
N ALA A 131 16.67 -2.03 13.36
CA ALA A 131 16.42 -1.81 14.79
C ALA A 131 16.23 -0.32 15.09
N ASP A 132 17.12 0.53 14.60
CA ASP A 132 17.02 1.99 14.76
C ASP A 132 15.79 2.56 14.05
N PHE A 133 15.49 2.05 12.84
CA PHE A 133 14.29 2.45 12.10
C PHE A 133 13.02 2.14 12.91
N MET A 134 12.90 0.90 13.41
CA MET A 134 11.74 0.45 14.20
C MET A 134 11.59 1.23 15.51
N GLU A 135 12.69 1.52 16.20
CA GLU A 135 12.66 2.36 17.39
C GLU A 135 12.08 3.75 17.10
N ILE A 136 12.51 4.38 15.98
CA ILE A 136 12.03 5.70 15.58
C ILE A 136 10.54 5.68 15.21
N ILE A 137 10.12 4.74 14.36
CA ILE A 137 8.71 4.71 13.92
C ILE A 137 7.78 4.40 15.09
N ASN A 138 8.16 3.51 16.01
CA ASN A 138 7.39 3.23 17.22
C ASN A 138 7.26 4.48 18.11
N ALA A 139 8.35 5.22 18.33
CA ALA A 139 8.34 6.44 19.13
C ALA A 139 7.46 7.54 18.50
N VAL A 140 7.58 7.73 17.19
CA VAL A 140 6.82 8.77 16.45
C VAL A 140 5.33 8.40 16.33
N THR A 141 5.02 7.16 15.96
CA THR A 141 3.62 6.72 15.84
C THR A 141 2.93 6.65 17.19
N GLY A 142 3.66 6.28 18.26
CA GLY A 142 3.18 6.33 19.63
C GLY A 142 2.83 7.76 20.08
N ALA A 143 3.67 8.75 19.77
CA ALA A 143 3.38 10.16 20.04
C ALA A 143 2.16 10.67 19.26
N ILE A 144 1.98 10.25 18.01
CA ILE A 144 0.80 10.56 17.20
C ILE A 144 -0.45 9.97 17.84
N LYS A 145 -0.43 8.68 18.18
CA LYS A 145 -1.56 8.00 18.84
C LYS A 145 -1.93 8.66 20.16
N ALA A 146 -0.93 9.02 20.96
CA ALA A 146 -1.17 9.71 22.25
C ALA A 146 -1.82 11.09 22.08
N LYS A 147 -1.44 11.85 21.03
CA LYS A 147 -1.99 13.19 20.75
C LYS A 147 -3.37 13.12 20.09
N GLU A 148 -3.59 12.18 19.18
CA GLU A 148 -4.74 12.19 18.25
C GLU A 148 -5.76 11.07 18.56
N GLY A 149 -5.44 10.18 19.50
CA GLY A 149 -6.29 9.05 19.86
C GLY A 149 -6.21 7.85 18.91
N SER A 150 -5.58 8.01 17.75
CA SER A 150 -5.43 6.94 16.74
C SER A 150 -4.14 7.10 15.95
N TYR A 151 -3.72 6.01 15.27
CA TYR A 151 -2.67 6.07 14.27
C TYR A 151 -3.17 6.78 12.98
N ARG A 152 -2.28 7.47 12.28
CA ARG A 152 -2.63 8.17 11.02
C ARG A 152 -2.66 7.27 9.82
N ALA A 153 -1.86 6.19 9.82
CA ALA A 153 -1.54 5.41 8.65
C ALA A 153 -1.44 3.92 8.97
N THR A 154 -1.41 3.10 7.94
CA THR A 154 -1.16 1.66 8.03
C THR A 154 0.27 1.38 7.57
N TRP A 155 1.01 0.62 8.36
CA TRP A 155 2.38 0.23 8.09
C TRP A 155 2.46 -1.20 7.57
N PHE A 156 3.43 -1.43 6.69
CA PHE A 156 3.71 -2.71 6.08
C PHE A 156 5.21 -2.99 6.06
N SER A 157 5.60 -4.24 6.31
CA SER A 157 6.95 -4.76 6.14
C SER A 157 6.99 -5.66 4.91
N TYR A 158 7.84 -5.36 3.93
CA TYR A 158 7.99 -6.17 2.73
C TYR A 158 8.76 -7.46 3.02
N MET A 159 8.33 -8.55 2.39
CA MET A 159 8.89 -9.88 2.58
C MET A 159 9.79 -10.27 1.41
N GLY A 160 10.99 -9.72 1.37
CA GLY A 160 11.92 -9.96 0.25
C GLY A 160 11.55 -9.18 -1.01
N GLY A 161 11.95 -9.68 -2.17
CA GLY A 161 11.72 -9.05 -3.48
C GLY A 161 13.01 -8.75 -4.23
N ALA A 162 12.92 -7.89 -5.27
CA ALA A 162 14.07 -7.43 -6.03
C ALA A 162 14.98 -6.53 -5.17
N PRO A 163 16.25 -6.32 -5.54
CA PRO A 163 17.18 -5.50 -4.76
C PRO A 163 16.71 -4.06 -4.49
N ASP A 164 15.85 -3.51 -5.36
CA ASP A 164 15.24 -2.19 -5.26
C ASP A 164 13.88 -2.19 -4.55
N THR A 165 13.36 -3.35 -4.13
CA THR A 165 12.13 -3.44 -3.32
C THR A 165 12.34 -2.70 -2.00
N PRO A 166 11.36 -1.88 -1.54
CA PRO A 166 11.44 -1.26 -0.22
C PRO A 166 11.42 -2.31 0.89
N ASP A 167 11.95 -1.97 2.05
CA ASP A 167 11.83 -2.81 3.24
C ASP A 167 10.52 -2.51 3.99
N TYR A 168 10.07 -1.24 3.96
CA TYR A 168 8.84 -0.79 4.62
C TYR A 168 8.04 0.16 3.75
N MET A 169 6.72 0.15 3.96
CA MET A 169 5.80 1.12 3.40
C MET A 169 4.86 1.63 4.49
N VAL A 170 4.58 2.93 4.46
CA VAL A 170 3.47 3.52 5.22
C VAL A 170 2.45 4.09 4.26
N SER A 171 1.20 3.68 4.43
CA SER A 171 0.06 4.10 3.61
C SER A 171 -0.85 5.01 4.43
N THR A 172 -0.91 6.29 4.07
CA THR A 172 -1.79 7.28 4.70
C THR A 172 -3.05 7.43 3.84
N PRO A 173 -4.24 7.07 4.36
CA PRO A 173 -5.50 7.13 3.60
C PRO A 173 -6.12 8.52 3.66
N TYR A 174 -6.84 8.86 2.58
CA TYR A 174 -7.62 10.08 2.42
C TYR A 174 -8.97 9.77 1.74
N LYS A 175 -10.02 10.49 2.12
CA LYS A 175 -11.37 10.34 1.54
C LYS A 175 -11.51 11.03 0.19
N GLY A 176 -10.61 11.94 -0.15
CA GLY A 176 -10.58 12.67 -1.41
C GLY A 176 -9.46 13.70 -1.44
N TYR A 177 -9.36 14.42 -2.56
CA TYR A 177 -8.31 15.41 -2.78
C TYR A 177 -8.36 16.58 -1.77
N ALA A 178 -9.56 16.98 -1.34
CA ALA A 178 -9.72 18.04 -0.36
C ALA A 178 -9.05 17.73 1.00
N ASP A 179 -8.92 16.45 1.35
CA ASP A 179 -8.24 16.05 2.58
C ASP A 179 -6.72 16.33 2.53
N LEU A 180 -6.14 16.42 1.33
CA LEU A 180 -4.73 16.77 1.14
C LEU A 180 -4.44 18.25 1.47
N ASP A 181 -5.47 19.11 1.40
CA ASP A 181 -5.34 20.55 1.74
C ASP A 181 -5.40 20.79 3.25
N ILE A 182 -5.80 19.78 4.05
CA ILE A 182 -5.90 19.89 5.50
C ILE A 182 -4.50 19.96 6.11
N SER A 183 -4.13 21.13 6.62
CA SER A 183 -2.85 21.33 7.31
C SER A 183 -2.83 20.54 8.63
N ARG A 184 -1.78 19.74 8.80
CA ARG A 184 -1.53 18.97 10.04
C ARG A 184 -0.06 19.10 10.43
N ASP A 185 0.20 19.03 11.74
CA ASP A 185 1.58 18.91 12.22
C ASP A 185 2.25 17.69 11.57
N SER A 186 3.49 17.86 11.11
CA SER A 186 4.27 16.71 10.62
C SER A 186 4.50 15.69 11.75
N PRO A 187 4.72 14.39 11.44
CA PRO A 187 5.07 13.38 12.44
C PRO A 187 6.22 13.80 13.35
N ALA A 188 7.27 14.41 12.78
CA ALA A 188 8.41 14.92 13.54
C ALA A 188 8.01 16.09 14.47
N LYS A 189 7.07 16.94 14.04
CA LYS A 189 6.58 18.05 14.90
C LYS A 189 5.74 17.55 16.05
N VAL A 190 4.89 16.52 15.82
CA VAL A 190 4.12 15.86 16.88
C VAL A 190 5.06 15.25 17.91
N TYR A 191 6.11 14.55 17.47
CA TYR A 191 7.11 13.97 18.36
C TYR A 191 7.89 15.04 19.12
N GLU A 192 8.29 16.15 18.47
CA GLU A 192 8.98 17.28 19.11
C GLU A 192 8.14 17.88 20.25
N ASN A 193 6.85 18.05 20.02
CA ASN A 193 5.94 18.58 21.03
C ASN A 193 5.79 17.63 22.25
N ALA A 194 5.91 16.32 22.04
CA ALA A 194 5.80 15.31 23.10
C ALA A 194 7.13 15.05 23.82
N ALA A 195 8.25 14.95 23.10
CA ALA A 195 9.52 14.49 23.62
C ALA A 195 10.56 15.62 23.83
N GLY A 196 10.32 16.79 23.25
CA GLY A 196 11.20 17.96 23.28
C GLY A 196 12.26 17.97 22.18
N LYS A 197 12.83 19.17 21.95
CA LYS A 197 13.75 19.43 20.85
C LYS A 197 15.00 18.53 20.87
N LYS A 198 15.64 18.35 22.03
CA LYS A 198 16.87 17.57 22.16
C LYS A 198 16.67 16.14 21.66
N LYS A 199 15.64 15.43 22.17
CA LYS A 199 15.33 14.05 21.74
C LYS A 199 14.96 13.97 20.26
N THR A 200 14.30 15.01 19.74
CA THR A 200 13.95 15.06 18.32
C THR A 200 15.18 15.23 17.43
N ASP A 201 16.15 16.03 17.84
CA ASP A 201 17.40 16.19 17.10
C ASP A 201 18.25 14.90 17.11
N GLU A 202 18.29 14.20 18.24
CA GLU A 202 18.89 12.86 18.35
C GLU A 202 18.19 11.84 17.44
N MET A 203 16.85 11.81 17.44
CA MET A 203 16.05 10.96 16.57
C MET A 203 16.30 11.26 15.09
N ARG A 204 16.39 12.56 14.69
CA ARG A 204 16.70 12.96 13.31
C ARG A 204 18.10 12.51 12.87
N ALA A 205 19.08 12.53 13.77
CA ALA A 205 20.42 12.03 13.49
C ALA A 205 20.40 10.51 13.27
N LYS A 206 19.69 9.78 14.17
CA LYS A 206 19.48 8.34 14.06
C LYS A 206 18.75 7.96 12.77
N TRP A 207 17.70 8.72 12.39
CA TRP A 207 16.96 8.54 11.13
C TRP A 207 17.86 8.61 9.90
N ARG A 208 18.72 9.65 9.81
CA ARG A 208 19.65 9.81 8.68
C ARG A 208 20.66 8.66 8.57
N ALA A 209 21.00 8.03 9.70
CA ALA A 209 21.88 6.84 9.72
C ALA A 209 21.14 5.56 9.34
N ALA A 210 19.88 5.41 9.79
CA ALA A 210 19.10 4.20 9.62
C ALA A 210 18.46 4.07 8.23
N VAL A 211 18.03 5.18 7.61
CA VAL A 211 17.32 5.17 6.32
C VAL A 211 18.32 5.38 5.18
N GLU A 212 18.32 4.47 4.23
CA GLU A 212 19.10 4.57 3.00
C GLU A 212 18.43 5.48 1.99
N LYS A 213 17.14 5.21 1.72
CA LYS A 213 16.34 5.88 0.69
C LYS A 213 14.88 5.94 1.11
N SER A 214 14.20 7.02 0.76
CA SER A 214 12.75 7.11 0.88
C SER A 214 12.17 7.82 -0.34
N TRP A 215 10.98 7.39 -0.78
CA TRP A 215 10.23 8.02 -1.87
C TRP A 215 8.74 7.88 -1.60
N SER A 216 7.94 8.70 -2.24
CA SER A 216 6.49 8.69 -2.02
C SER A 216 5.73 8.86 -3.31
N TYR A 217 4.56 8.23 -3.36
CA TYR A 217 3.58 8.44 -4.41
C TYR A 217 2.17 8.54 -3.84
N ILE A 218 1.32 9.29 -4.53
CA ILE A 218 -0.11 9.34 -4.29
C ILE A 218 -0.79 8.43 -5.32
N TYR A 219 -1.73 7.62 -4.83
CA TYR A 219 -2.53 6.74 -5.65
C TYR A 219 -4.00 7.05 -5.45
N SER A 220 -4.77 6.99 -6.52
CA SER A 220 -6.24 7.06 -6.48
C SER A 220 -6.83 5.68 -6.71
N LEU A 221 -7.85 5.34 -5.92
CA LEU A 221 -8.62 4.11 -6.09
C LEU A 221 -9.41 4.19 -7.41
N ASN A 222 -9.27 3.16 -8.22
CA ASN A 222 -10.10 2.95 -9.40
C ASN A 222 -11.19 1.92 -9.06
N THR A 223 -12.35 2.40 -8.65
CA THR A 223 -13.48 1.56 -8.23
C THR A 223 -14.07 0.73 -9.38
N GLU A 224 -13.93 1.19 -10.62
CA GLU A 224 -14.40 0.45 -11.79
C GLU A 224 -13.61 -0.85 -12.01
N LEU A 225 -12.30 -0.81 -11.75
CA LEU A 225 -11.41 -1.95 -11.91
C LEU A 225 -11.26 -2.79 -10.63
N SER A 226 -11.63 -2.26 -9.48
CA SER A 226 -11.61 -2.95 -8.18
C SER A 226 -12.82 -3.89 -8.03
N ASN A 227 -12.68 -4.89 -7.17
CA ASN A 227 -13.75 -5.85 -6.84
C ASN A 227 -14.07 -5.81 -5.34
#